data_b1d6fa4a9601239863a16e57a2b286f0
#
_entry.id   b1d6fa4a9601239863a16e57a2b286f0
#
_cell.length_a   1.000
_cell.length_b   1.000
_cell.length_c   1.000
_cell.angle_alpha   90.00
_cell.angle_beta   90.00
_cell.angle_gamma   90.00
#
_symmetry.space_group_name_H-M   'P 1'
#
loop_
_entity.id
_entity.type
_entity.pdbx_description
1 polymer ?
#
loop_
_entity_poly.entity_id
_entity_poly.type
_entity_poly.pdbx_seq_one_letter_code
_entity_poly.pdbx_strand_id
1 'polypeptide(L)'
;EIEAVAFPAHEAGKGTVRFNETAGSMAKDSVFNAASVLRRLTGKDMHDYDIHINAIGGGNIDGPSAGTAILACITSAVTGARIRQDVAVTGEISLAGRIRPVGGVFEKAYGARQAGIRTLVIPKENETDIPNDLLGLDIHPVETAEQAFSLIFEESPIKSEEA
;
A
#
# COMPACT_ATOMS: atom_id res chain seq x y z
N GLU A 1 -10.37 -3.37 -3.68
CA GLU A 1 -9.46 -2.57 -4.52
C GLU A 1 -9.38 -1.15 -3.99
N ILE A 2 -8.18 -0.56 -4.04
CA ILE A 2 -7.94 0.83 -3.61
C ILE A 2 -7.34 1.59 -4.78
N GLU A 3 -7.84 2.76 -5.04
CA GLU A 3 -7.26 3.69 -6.01
C GLU A 3 -6.99 5.05 -5.37
N ALA A 4 -6.02 5.77 -5.89
CA ALA A 4 -5.68 7.12 -5.45
C ALA A 4 -5.35 8.01 -6.62
N VAL A 5 -5.75 9.27 -6.53
CA VAL A 5 -5.32 10.33 -7.45
C VAL A 5 -4.72 11.48 -6.64
N ALA A 6 -3.77 12.18 -7.21
CA ALA A 6 -3.10 13.30 -6.58
C ALA A 6 -3.04 14.48 -7.56
N PHE A 7 -3.31 15.66 -7.05
CA PHE A 7 -3.16 16.93 -7.75
C PHE A 7 -2.23 17.83 -6.94
N PRO A 8 -1.42 18.68 -7.59
CA PRO A 8 -0.64 19.67 -6.84
C PRO A 8 -1.58 20.53 -5.99
N ALA A 9 -1.21 20.75 -4.72
CA ALA A 9 -1.95 21.63 -3.84
C ALA A 9 -1.87 23.09 -4.35
N HIS A 10 -2.92 23.88 -4.12
CA HIS A 10 -2.91 25.31 -4.49
C HIS A 10 -1.77 26.07 -3.79
N GLU A 11 -1.45 25.64 -2.59
CA GLU A 11 -0.37 26.21 -1.79
C GLU A 11 0.46 25.05 -1.22
N ALA A 12 1.77 25.07 -1.47
CA ALA A 12 2.68 24.05 -0.98
C ALA A 12 2.59 23.91 0.55
N GLY A 13 2.54 22.67 1.04
CA GLY A 13 2.40 22.37 2.45
C GLY A 13 0.98 22.39 2.99
N LYS A 14 -0.02 22.78 2.19
CA LYS A 14 -1.44 22.85 2.61
C LYS A 14 -2.36 21.87 1.88
N GLY A 15 -1.80 20.87 1.23
CA GLY A 15 -2.57 19.80 0.61
C GLY A 15 -3.28 18.93 1.64
N THR A 16 -4.37 18.31 1.22
CA THR A 16 -5.22 17.47 2.07
C THR A 16 -5.41 16.09 1.48
N VAL A 17 -5.61 15.10 2.36
CA VAL A 17 -5.97 13.73 1.96
C VAL A 17 -7.43 13.50 2.30
N ARG A 18 -8.19 13.05 1.31
CA ARG A 18 -9.61 12.73 1.45
C ARG A 18 -9.89 11.30 1.06
N PHE A 19 -10.67 10.63 1.88
CA PHE A 19 -11.22 9.31 1.58
C PHE A 19 -12.68 9.45 1.13
N ASN A 20 -13.16 8.46 0.36
CA ASN A 20 -14.59 8.26 0.22
C ASN A 20 -15.18 7.85 1.60
N GLU A 21 -16.51 7.83 1.72
CA GLU A 21 -17.23 7.70 2.99
C GLU A 21 -16.96 6.41 3.78
N THR A 22 -16.32 5.42 3.18
CA THR A 22 -16.13 4.08 3.76
C THR A 22 -14.87 3.92 4.60
N ALA A 23 -14.02 4.95 4.72
CA ALA A 23 -12.77 4.85 5.46
C ALA A 23 -12.97 5.14 6.95
N GLY A 24 -12.59 4.18 7.79
CA GLY A 24 -12.56 4.35 9.24
C GLY A 24 -11.32 5.08 9.74
N SER A 25 -11.29 5.36 11.06
CA SER A 25 -10.19 6.09 11.71
C SER A 25 -8.84 5.37 11.58
N MET A 26 -8.82 4.04 11.65
CA MET A 26 -7.57 3.26 11.54
C MET A 26 -6.95 3.36 10.15
N ALA A 27 -7.76 3.49 9.10
CA ALA A 27 -7.25 3.74 7.75
C ALA A 27 -6.62 5.14 7.65
N LYS A 28 -7.17 6.13 8.34
CA LYS A 28 -6.63 7.50 8.41
C LYS A 28 -5.30 7.53 9.16
N ASP A 29 -5.15 6.74 10.22
CA ASP A 29 -3.87 6.58 10.93
C ASP A 29 -2.80 5.95 10.02
N SER A 30 -3.20 5.03 9.15
CA SER A 30 -2.32 4.46 8.13
C SER A 30 -1.78 5.51 7.16
N VAL A 31 -2.58 6.52 6.83
CA VAL A 31 -2.13 7.64 5.99
C VAL A 31 -1.05 8.47 6.69
N PHE A 32 -1.20 8.71 7.97
CA PHE A 32 -0.18 9.41 8.74
C PHE A 32 1.16 8.67 8.69
N ASN A 33 1.15 7.36 8.90
CA ASN A 33 2.36 6.53 8.80
C ASN A 33 2.90 6.50 7.36
N ALA A 34 2.03 6.38 6.38
CA ALA A 34 2.40 6.38 4.97
C ALA A 34 3.09 7.68 4.55
N ALA A 35 2.65 8.82 5.07
CA ALA A 35 3.26 10.12 4.77
C ALA A 35 4.74 10.16 5.15
N SER A 36 5.09 9.65 6.33
CA SER A 36 6.48 9.58 6.79
C SER A 36 7.32 8.66 5.90
N VAL A 37 6.81 7.50 5.56
CA VAL A 37 7.51 6.52 4.71
C VAL A 37 7.69 7.06 3.30
N LEU A 38 6.65 7.65 2.72
CA LEU A 38 6.68 8.28 1.40
C LEU A 38 7.78 9.32 1.30
N ARG A 39 7.84 10.23 2.28
CA ARG A 39 8.84 11.30 2.30
C ARG A 39 10.25 10.76 2.38
N ARG A 40 10.50 9.79 3.23
CA ARG A 40 11.81 9.16 3.38
C ARG A 40 12.25 8.43 2.12
N LEU A 41 11.36 7.67 1.49
CA LEU A 41 11.72 6.84 0.34
C LEU A 41 11.76 7.59 -0.98
N THR A 42 10.88 8.55 -1.18
CA THR A 42 10.71 9.25 -2.47
C THR A 42 11.16 10.71 -2.45
N GLY A 43 11.31 11.30 -1.28
CA GLY A 43 11.55 12.73 -1.13
C GLY A 43 10.32 13.61 -1.34
N LYS A 44 9.16 13.01 -1.65
CA LYS A 44 7.91 13.75 -1.87
C LYS A 44 7.21 14.01 -0.55
N ASP A 45 6.69 15.21 -0.37
CA ASP A 45 5.86 15.59 0.77
C ASP A 45 4.39 15.47 0.38
N MET A 46 3.66 14.64 1.09
CA MET A 46 2.23 14.42 0.86
C MET A 46 1.43 15.72 0.96
N HIS A 47 1.83 16.67 1.81
CA HIS A 47 1.17 17.95 1.99
C HIS A 47 1.31 18.90 0.80
N ASP A 48 2.16 18.59 -0.18
CA ASP A 48 2.25 19.35 -1.43
C ASP A 48 1.19 18.93 -2.46
N TYR A 49 0.32 17.97 -2.10
CA TYR A 49 -0.70 17.42 -2.97
C TYR A 49 -2.06 17.38 -2.30
N ASP A 50 -3.10 17.53 -3.10
CA ASP A 50 -4.45 17.12 -2.75
C ASP A 50 -4.65 15.69 -3.25
N ILE A 51 -4.89 14.77 -2.33
CA ILE A 51 -4.95 13.33 -2.62
C ILE A 51 -6.36 12.82 -2.30
N HIS A 52 -6.95 12.14 -3.26
CA HIS A 52 -8.23 11.47 -3.07
C HIS A 52 -8.01 9.95 -3.13
N ILE A 53 -8.50 9.25 -2.13
CA ILE A 53 -8.39 7.79 -2.01
C ILE A 53 -9.79 7.19 -2.03
N ASN A 54 -9.98 6.20 -2.88
CA ASN A 54 -11.25 5.52 -3.05
C ASN A 54 -11.09 4.01 -2.84
N ALA A 55 -11.96 3.43 -2.02
CA ALA A 55 -12.10 1.98 -1.92
C ALA A 55 -13.21 1.52 -2.85
N ILE A 56 -12.89 0.60 -3.74
CA ILE A 56 -13.80 0.04 -4.74
C ILE A 56 -14.30 -1.32 -4.25
N GLY A 57 -15.56 -1.64 -4.51
CA GLY A 57 -16.13 -2.94 -4.23
C GLY A 57 -17.00 -3.01 -2.96
N GLY A 58 -17.38 -1.87 -2.40
CA GLY A 58 -18.31 -1.78 -1.27
C GLY A 58 -17.75 -2.27 0.06
N GLY A 59 -16.45 -2.57 0.12
CA GLY A 59 -15.78 -2.94 1.36
C GLY A 59 -15.44 -1.72 2.21
N ASN A 60 -15.57 -1.88 3.51
CA ASN A 60 -15.19 -0.85 4.46
C ASN A 60 -13.68 -0.97 4.76
N ILE A 61 -12.91 0.09 4.51
CA ILE A 61 -11.51 0.14 4.92
C ILE A 61 -11.47 0.63 6.37
N ASP A 62 -11.56 -0.29 7.32
CA ASP A 62 -11.64 0.07 8.73
C ASP A 62 -10.50 -0.54 9.57
N GLY A 63 -9.51 -1.13 8.97
CA GLY A 63 -8.42 -1.73 9.71
C GLY A 63 -7.06 -1.22 9.25
N PRO A 64 -6.01 -1.44 10.05
CA PRO A 64 -4.64 -1.07 9.69
C PRO A 64 -4.08 -1.93 8.56
N SER A 65 -4.73 -3.04 8.23
CA SER A 65 -4.24 -4.03 7.26
C SER A 65 -4.14 -3.49 5.83
N ALA A 66 -4.82 -2.41 5.50
CA ALA A 66 -4.73 -1.72 4.22
C ALA A 66 -3.55 -0.72 4.13
N GLY A 67 -2.78 -0.56 5.19
CA GLY A 67 -1.75 0.49 5.28
C GLY A 67 -0.71 0.41 4.17
N THR A 68 -0.19 -0.77 3.87
CA THR A 68 0.80 -0.94 2.80
C THR A 68 0.17 -0.69 1.42
N ALA A 69 -1.05 -1.12 1.19
CA ALA A 69 -1.76 -0.85 -0.06
C ALA A 69 -2.04 0.65 -0.25
N ILE A 70 -2.44 1.35 0.80
CA ILE A 70 -2.64 2.81 0.79
C ILE A 70 -1.32 3.51 0.47
N LEU A 71 -0.23 3.13 1.12
CA LEU A 71 1.11 3.67 0.84
C LEU A 71 1.48 3.49 -0.63
N ALA A 72 1.29 2.31 -1.18
CA ALA A 72 1.59 2.03 -2.58
C ALA A 72 0.76 2.89 -3.53
N CYS A 73 -0.54 3.02 -3.29
CA CYS A 73 -1.43 3.85 -4.12
C CYS A 73 -1.05 5.34 -4.08
N ILE A 74 -0.78 5.87 -2.90
CA ILE A 74 -0.35 7.27 -2.74
C ILE A 74 0.99 7.49 -3.43
N THR A 75 1.95 6.59 -3.24
CA THR A 75 3.26 6.66 -3.87
C THR A 75 3.14 6.69 -5.39
N SER A 76 2.32 5.81 -5.96
CA SER A 76 2.03 5.80 -7.39
C SER A 76 1.44 7.14 -7.86
N ALA A 77 0.46 7.65 -7.12
CA ALA A 77 -0.25 8.89 -7.49
C ALA A 77 0.68 10.12 -7.50
N VAL A 78 1.59 10.24 -6.55
CA VAL A 78 2.47 11.42 -6.42
C VAL A 78 3.76 11.31 -7.23
N THR A 79 4.24 10.10 -7.55
CA THR A 79 5.48 9.89 -8.31
C THR A 79 5.26 9.56 -9.77
N GLY A 80 4.08 9.08 -10.14
CA GLY A 80 3.78 8.56 -11.47
C GLY A 80 4.30 7.13 -11.71
N ALA A 81 4.94 6.50 -10.75
CA ALA A 81 5.38 5.11 -10.87
C ALA A 81 4.19 4.17 -10.97
N ARG A 82 4.24 3.24 -11.91
CA ARG A 82 3.12 2.34 -12.21
C ARG A 82 3.11 1.12 -11.31
N ILE A 83 1.94 0.82 -10.77
CA ILE A 83 1.68 -0.40 -10.00
C ILE A 83 1.37 -1.55 -10.95
N ARG A 84 1.99 -2.72 -10.70
CA ARG A 84 1.65 -3.96 -11.40
C ARG A 84 0.21 -4.35 -11.08
N GLN A 85 -0.59 -4.63 -12.10
CA GLN A 85 -2.02 -4.90 -11.92
C GLN A 85 -2.32 -6.34 -11.48
N ASP A 86 -1.35 -7.23 -11.54
CA ASP A 86 -1.47 -8.62 -11.11
C ASP A 86 -0.92 -8.89 -9.71
N VAL A 87 -0.62 -7.83 -8.97
CA VAL A 87 -0.09 -7.88 -7.60
C VAL A 87 -1.12 -7.35 -6.61
N ALA A 88 -1.28 -8.06 -5.51
CA ALA A 88 -2.01 -7.58 -4.35
C ALA A 88 -1.07 -7.54 -3.15
N VAL A 89 -1.38 -6.70 -2.17
CA VAL A 89 -0.59 -6.54 -0.96
C VAL A 89 -1.49 -6.38 0.26
N THR A 90 -1.05 -6.96 1.35
CA THR A 90 -1.64 -6.72 2.67
C THR A 90 -0.54 -6.48 3.68
N GLY A 91 -0.82 -5.74 4.73
CA GLY A 91 0.13 -5.44 5.79
C GLY A 91 -0.12 -4.08 6.41
N GLU A 92 0.06 -4.00 7.72
CA GLU A 92 0.11 -2.74 8.44
C GLU A 92 1.46 -2.08 8.19
N ILE A 93 1.48 -0.76 7.99
CA ILE A 93 2.72 -0.01 7.80
C ILE A 93 3.04 0.81 9.05
N SER A 94 4.27 0.67 9.55
CA SER A 94 4.77 1.48 10.67
C SER A 94 5.42 2.79 10.18
N LEU A 95 5.63 3.72 11.10
CA LEU A 95 6.35 4.96 10.81
C LEU A 95 7.77 4.72 10.27
N ALA A 96 8.42 3.65 10.70
CA ALA A 96 9.76 3.28 10.25
C ALA A 96 9.77 2.54 8.91
N GLY A 97 8.61 2.31 8.28
CA GLY A 97 8.52 1.58 7.02
C GLY A 97 8.55 0.07 7.18
N ARG A 98 8.29 -0.45 8.36
CA ARG A 98 8.15 -1.88 8.61
C ARG A 98 6.76 -2.35 8.23
N ILE A 99 6.68 -3.53 7.63
CA ILE A 99 5.41 -4.17 7.31
C ILE A 99 5.07 -5.15 8.42
N ARG A 100 3.97 -4.88 9.11
CA ARG A 100 3.56 -5.57 10.33
C ARG A 100 2.49 -6.62 10.04
N PRO A 101 2.44 -7.71 10.83
CA PRO A 101 1.49 -8.79 10.61
C PRO A 101 0.05 -8.33 10.78
N VAL A 102 -0.85 -9.01 10.06
CA VAL A 102 -2.28 -8.73 10.03
C VAL A 102 -3.08 -10.01 10.16
N GLY A 103 -4.37 -9.89 10.45
CA GLY A 103 -5.29 -11.03 10.46
C GLY A 103 -5.86 -11.33 9.08
N GLY A 104 -6.42 -12.54 8.93
CA GLY A 104 -7.18 -12.93 7.75
C GLY A 104 -6.35 -13.11 6.47
N VAL A 105 -5.06 -13.40 6.58
CA VAL A 105 -4.17 -13.50 5.40
C VAL A 105 -4.56 -14.69 4.52
N PHE A 106 -4.98 -15.81 5.12
CA PHE A 106 -5.43 -16.97 4.35
C PHE A 106 -6.63 -16.62 3.46
N GLU A 107 -7.64 -15.98 4.02
CA GLU A 107 -8.84 -15.55 3.28
C GLU A 107 -8.51 -14.53 2.20
N LYS A 108 -7.58 -13.63 2.47
CA LYS A 108 -7.09 -12.66 1.49
C LYS A 108 -6.34 -13.33 0.35
N ALA A 109 -5.51 -14.33 0.65
CA ALA A 109 -4.81 -15.11 -0.36
C ALA A 109 -5.79 -15.87 -1.26
N TYR A 110 -6.79 -16.50 -0.67
CA TYR A 110 -7.83 -17.20 -1.41
C TYR A 110 -8.60 -16.24 -2.31
N GLY A 111 -9.01 -15.08 -1.78
CA GLY A 111 -9.71 -14.05 -2.55
C GLY A 111 -8.88 -13.47 -3.68
N ALA A 112 -7.59 -13.24 -3.46
CA ALA A 112 -6.66 -12.76 -4.48
C ALA A 112 -6.55 -13.76 -5.64
N ARG A 113 -6.40 -15.05 -5.32
CA ARG A 113 -6.37 -16.11 -6.33
C ARG A 113 -7.65 -16.15 -7.15
N GLN A 114 -8.80 -16.06 -6.50
CA GLN A 114 -10.10 -16.04 -7.19
C GLN A 114 -10.26 -14.81 -8.11
N ALA A 115 -9.64 -13.69 -7.76
CA ALA A 115 -9.67 -12.46 -8.55
C ALA A 115 -8.65 -12.46 -9.71
N GLY A 116 -7.89 -13.52 -9.89
CA GLY A 116 -6.88 -13.61 -10.95
C GLY A 116 -5.57 -12.91 -10.64
N ILE A 117 -5.32 -12.55 -9.40
CA ILE A 117 -4.04 -12.01 -8.93
C ILE A 117 -2.98 -13.12 -9.00
N ARG A 118 -1.79 -12.79 -9.48
CA ARG A 118 -0.68 -13.73 -9.62
C ARG A 118 0.28 -13.70 -8.45
N THR A 119 0.47 -12.53 -7.83
CA THR A 119 1.43 -12.30 -6.75
C THR A 119 0.75 -11.63 -5.57
N LEU A 120 0.91 -12.21 -4.38
CA LEU A 120 0.46 -11.61 -3.14
C LEU A 120 1.66 -11.30 -2.24
N VAL A 121 1.83 -10.03 -1.90
CA VAL A 121 2.84 -9.55 -0.97
C VAL A 121 2.22 -9.53 0.43
N ILE A 122 2.86 -10.21 1.36
CA ILE A 122 2.40 -10.37 2.74
C ILE A 122 3.48 -10.00 3.75
N PRO A 123 3.12 -9.67 4.99
CA PRO A 123 4.12 -9.53 6.05
C PRO A 123 4.86 -10.85 6.29
N LYS A 124 6.16 -10.77 6.52
CA LYS A 124 7.00 -11.95 6.80
C LYS A 124 6.44 -12.79 7.96
N GLU A 125 5.96 -12.16 9.01
CA GLU A 125 5.41 -12.84 10.18
C GLU A 125 4.11 -13.61 9.89
N ASN A 126 3.44 -13.33 8.77
CA ASN A 126 2.24 -14.05 8.33
C ASN A 126 2.56 -15.24 7.40
N GLU A 127 3.82 -15.51 7.12
CA GLU A 127 4.22 -16.57 6.16
C GLU A 127 3.65 -17.93 6.54
N THR A 128 3.59 -18.24 7.84
CA THR A 128 3.07 -19.50 8.35
C THR A 128 1.55 -19.62 8.28
N ASP A 129 0.83 -18.54 8.03
CA ASP A 129 -0.64 -18.54 7.93
C ASP A 129 -1.13 -19.06 6.58
N ILE A 130 -0.25 -19.26 5.62
CA ILE A 130 -0.61 -19.72 4.27
C ILE A 130 -0.12 -21.14 4.06
N PRO A 131 -1.00 -22.05 3.60
CA PRO A 131 -0.59 -23.40 3.24
C PRO A 131 0.43 -23.42 2.10
N ASN A 132 1.41 -24.30 2.17
CA ASN A 132 2.44 -24.46 1.14
C ASN A 132 1.90 -24.95 -0.23
N ASP A 133 0.67 -25.44 -0.26
CA ASP A 133 0.02 -26.01 -1.45
C ASP A 133 -1.01 -25.10 -2.12
N LEU A 134 -0.98 -23.80 -1.81
CA LEU A 134 -1.88 -22.85 -2.47
C LEU A 134 -1.39 -22.56 -3.89
N LEU A 135 -1.87 -23.36 -4.84
CA LEU A 135 -1.46 -23.28 -6.23
C LEU A 135 -2.07 -22.08 -6.95
N GLY A 136 -1.32 -21.53 -7.88
CA GLY A 136 -1.77 -20.44 -8.76
C GLY A 136 -1.57 -19.05 -8.18
N LEU A 137 -0.92 -18.92 -7.04
CA LEU A 137 -0.62 -17.65 -6.41
C LEU A 137 0.81 -17.69 -5.86
N ASP A 138 1.64 -16.75 -6.32
CA ASP A 138 2.99 -16.55 -5.78
C ASP A 138 2.92 -15.70 -4.52
N ILE A 139 3.36 -16.25 -3.40
CA ILE A 139 3.37 -15.57 -2.11
C ILE A 139 4.77 -15.02 -1.85
N HIS A 140 4.87 -13.71 -1.59
CA HIS A 140 6.12 -13.04 -1.29
C HIS A 140 6.07 -12.39 0.10
N PRO A 141 6.68 -13.02 1.11
CA PRO A 141 6.82 -12.42 2.44
C PRO A 141 7.82 -11.27 2.41
N VAL A 142 7.47 -10.15 3.03
CA VAL A 142 8.33 -8.96 3.11
C VAL A 142 8.34 -8.38 4.52
N GLU A 143 9.39 -7.65 4.84
CA GLU A 143 9.56 -7.01 6.15
C GLU A 143 9.51 -5.48 6.07
N THR A 144 9.79 -4.90 4.90
CA THR A 144 9.92 -3.46 4.72
C THR A 144 9.17 -2.95 3.51
N ALA A 145 8.85 -1.66 3.51
CA ALA A 145 8.23 -0.97 2.38
C ALA A 145 9.10 -1.06 1.13
N GLU A 146 10.43 -0.96 1.27
CA GLU A 146 11.38 -1.07 0.15
C GLU A 146 11.26 -2.43 -0.54
N GLN A 147 11.20 -3.50 0.22
CA GLN A 147 11.02 -4.86 -0.31
C GLN A 147 9.66 -5.00 -1.03
N ALA A 148 8.60 -4.47 -0.43
CA ALA A 148 7.27 -4.50 -1.04
C ALA A 148 7.26 -3.72 -2.36
N PHE A 149 7.86 -2.54 -2.41
CA PHE A 149 7.90 -1.70 -3.60
C PHE A 149 8.61 -2.38 -4.77
N SER A 150 9.66 -3.14 -4.52
CA SER A 150 10.36 -3.90 -5.58
C SER A 150 9.46 -4.93 -6.27
N LEU A 151 8.43 -5.39 -5.59
CA LEU A 151 7.46 -6.36 -6.11
C LEU A 151 6.21 -5.70 -6.72
N ILE A 152 5.81 -4.55 -6.18
CA ILE A 152 4.55 -3.87 -6.51
C ILE A 152 4.70 -2.98 -7.75
N PHE A 153 5.81 -2.27 -7.89
CA PHE A 153 6.01 -1.29 -8.95
C PHE A 153 6.75 -1.86 -10.15
N GLU A 154 6.35 -1.42 -11.35
CA GLU A 154 7.07 -1.76 -12.58
C GLU A 154 8.46 -1.12 -12.63
N GLU A 155 8.59 0.08 -12.07
CA GLU A 155 9.84 0.83 -11.90
C GLU A 155 9.91 1.37 -10.47
N SER A 156 11.10 1.43 -9.89
CA SER A 156 11.24 1.87 -8.50
C SER A 156 10.87 3.34 -8.32
N PRO A 157 9.91 3.67 -7.42
CA PRO A 157 9.62 5.05 -7.04
C PRO A 157 10.59 5.60 -6.00
N ILE A 158 11.49 4.77 -5.48
CA ILE A 158 12.43 5.14 -4.43
C ILE A 158 13.49 6.08 -5.03
N LYS A 159 13.76 7.18 -4.32
CA LYS A 159 14.81 8.11 -4.69
C LYS A 159 16.16 7.40 -4.67
N SER A 160 16.89 7.44 -5.79
CA SER A 160 18.26 6.95 -5.83
C SER A 160 19.15 7.81 -4.93
N GLU A 161 19.97 7.18 -4.09
CA GLU A 161 21.06 7.87 -3.44
C GLU A 161 22.06 8.25 -4.53
N GLU A 162 22.11 9.53 -4.87
CA GLU A 162 23.23 10.05 -5.62
C GLU A 162 24.45 10.02 -4.68
N ALA A 163 25.38 9.19 -5.06
CA ALA A 163 26.67 9.13 -4.38
C ALA A 163 27.43 10.44 -4.52
#